data_6320ad7b5adc539756fdd10246d49f59
#
_entry.id   6320ad7b5adc539756fdd10246d49f59
#
_cell.length_a   1.000
_cell.length_b   1.000
_cell.length_c   1.000
_cell.angle_alpha   90.00
_cell.angle_beta   90.00
_cell.angle_gamma   90.00
#
_symmetry.space_group_name_H-M   'P 1'
#
loop_
_entity.id
_entity.type
_entity.pdbx_description
1 polymer ?
#
loop_
_entity_poly.entity_id
_entity_poly.type
_entity_poly.pdbx_seq_one_letter_code
_entity_poly.pdbx_strand_id
1 'polypeptide(L)'
;YIGRPLRCTLLGLSLLLPLVGCQQETGGAREYYAFEQPAGGVWKPRTTYSFDLLFPDRTTTFTGEIVLRMDSRLDRPRARMEVRLRQDEEILRRDTLQVDFAATAGDWKRPGALYHEFVLPLARPLQAPYTGLFSLEVRPLDTIPLSGVAAIGLHTAELRGE
;
A
#
# COMPACT_ATOMS: atom_id res chain seq x y z
N TYR A 1 -81.30 1.34 -20.96
CA TYR A 1 -80.45 1.63 -22.12
C TYR A 1 -78.99 1.39 -21.76
N ILE A 2 -78.37 0.51 -22.52
CA ILE A 2 -77.17 -0.21 -22.36
C ILE A 2 -76.04 0.69 -22.82
N GLY A 3 -75.08 0.96 -21.93
CA GLY A 3 -73.77 1.61 -22.26
C GLY A 3 -72.65 0.78 -21.72
N ARG A 4 -71.98 0.06 -22.58
CA ARG A 4 -70.75 -0.75 -22.25
C ARG A 4 -69.57 0.17 -22.02
N PRO A 5 -68.76 0.01 -20.96
CA PRO A 5 -67.45 0.68 -20.86
C PRO A 5 -66.40 -0.08 -21.62
N LEU A 6 -65.67 0.65 -22.42
CA LEU A 6 -64.50 0.28 -23.19
C LEU A 6 -63.33 -0.05 -22.24
N ARG A 7 -62.86 -1.29 -22.26
CA ARG A 7 -61.67 -1.70 -21.52
C ARG A 7 -60.44 -1.27 -22.31
N CYS A 8 -59.77 -0.21 -21.88
CA CYS A 8 -58.39 0.11 -22.32
C CYS A 8 -57.42 -0.81 -21.60
N THR A 9 -56.91 -1.80 -22.32
CA THR A 9 -55.78 -2.63 -21.89
C THR A 9 -54.50 -1.85 -22.18
N LEU A 10 -53.89 -1.26 -21.14
CA LEU A 10 -52.54 -0.68 -21.21
C LEU A 10 -51.53 -1.82 -21.13
N LEU A 11 -50.96 -2.20 -22.28
CA LEU A 11 -49.80 -3.03 -22.38
C LEU A 11 -48.59 -2.24 -21.85
N GLY A 12 -48.15 -2.54 -20.62
CA GLY A 12 -46.90 -2.09 -20.07
C GLY A 12 -45.74 -2.77 -20.76
N LEU A 13 -45.11 -2.11 -21.70
CA LEU A 13 -43.87 -2.52 -22.31
C LEU A 13 -42.73 -2.26 -21.31
N SER A 14 -42.39 -3.27 -20.49
CA SER A 14 -41.25 -3.25 -19.61
C SER A 14 -39.98 -3.35 -20.42
N LEU A 15 -39.30 -2.20 -20.60
CA LEU A 15 -38.00 -2.09 -21.25
C LEU A 15 -36.93 -2.61 -20.28
N LEU A 16 -36.61 -3.91 -20.35
CA LEU A 16 -35.46 -4.51 -19.70
C LEU A 16 -34.19 -4.02 -20.41
N LEU A 17 -33.57 -2.96 -19.87
CA LEU A 17 -32.24 -2.55 -20.23
C LEU A 17 -31.26 -3.57 -19.61
N PRO A 18 -30.45 -4.31 -20.39
CA PRO A 18 -29.35 -5.07 -19.84
C PRO A 18 -28.29 -4.08 -19.37
N LEU A 19 -28.08 -4.00 -18.06
CA LEU A 19 -26.90 -3.42 -17.46
C LEU A 19 -25.71 -4.29 -17.86
N VAL A 20 -25.16 -4.06 -19.05
CA VAL A 20 -23.85 -4.55 -19.41
C VAL A 20 -22.86 -3.74 -18.57
N GLY A 21 -22.56 -4.25 -17.38
CA GLY A 21 -21.44 -3.80 -16.60
C GLY A 21 -20.19 -4.09 -17.40
N CYS A 22 -19.62 -3.07 -18.02
CA CYS A 22 -18.24 -3.13 -18.51
C CYS A 22 -17.33 -3.35 -17.31
N GLN A 23 -17.03 -4.60 -16.99
CA GLN A 23 -15.82 -4.93 -16.28
C GLN A 23 -14.68 -4.65 -17.27
N GLN A 24 -14.20 -3.44 -17.23
CA GLN A 24 -12.92 -3.09 -17.82
C GLN A 24 -11.88 -3.80 -16.95
N GLU A 25 -11.53 -5.04 -17.30
CA GLU A 25 -10.25 -5.61 -16.91
C GLU A 25 -9.18 -4.78 -17.60
N THR A 26 -8.87 -3.66 -17.00
CA THR A 26 -7.63 -2.96 -17.30
C THR A 26 -6.53 -3.92 -16.86
N GLY A 27 -5.92 -4.61 -17.82
CA GLY A 27 -4.72 -5.43 -17.62
C GLY A 27 -3.52 -4.57 -17.20
N GLY A 28 -3.70 -3.69 -16.23
CA GLY A 28 -2.68 -2.94 -15.54
C GLY A 28 -1.84 -3.87 -14.67
N ALA A 29 -0.55 -3.57 -14.50
CA ALA A 29 0.28 -4.23 -13.51
C ALA A 29 -0.43 -4.15 -12.16
N ARG A 30 -0.39 -5.23 -11.37
CA ARG A 30 -1.01 -5.23 -10.05
C ARG A 30 -0.21 -4.32 -9.15
N GLU A 31 -0.85 -3.29 -8.64
CA GLU A 31 -0.30 -2.40 -7.64
C GLU A 31 -0.99 -2.64 -6.31
N TYR A 32 -0.22 -2.56 -5.24
CA TYR A 32 -0.73 -2.70 -3.89
C TYR A 32 -0.12 -1.61 -3.01
N TYR A 33 -0.99 -0.93 -2.26
CA TYR A 33 -0.62 0.05 -1.25
C TYR A 33 -1.26 -0.33 0.08
N ALA A 34 -0.46 -0.34 1.12
CA ALA A 34 -0.95 -0.49 2.49
C ALA A 34 -0.21 0.46 3.42
N PHE A 35 -0.90 0.97 4.43
CA PHE A 35 -0.33 1.89 5.41
C PHE A 35 -0.74 1.50 6.82
N GLU A 36 0.22 1.61 7.74
CA GLU A 36 0.04 1.49 9.18
C GLU A 36 0.37 2.82 9.86
N GLN A 37 -0.35 3.13 10.94
CA GLN A 37 -0.17 4.39 11.66
C GLN A 37 0.38 4.11 13.06
N PRO A 38 1.60 4.54 13.37
CA PRO A 38 2.15 4.44 14.71
C PRO A 38 1.31 5.23 15.72
N ALA A 39 1.03 4.62 16.86
CA ALA A 39 0.27 5.27 17.93
C ALA A 39 0.95 6.57 18.38
N GLY A 40 0.20 7.66 18.37
CA GLY A 40 0.70 8.99 18.72
C GLY A 40 1.74 9.56 17.73
N GLY A 41 1.89 8.95 16.56
CA GLY A 41 2.89 9.36 15.56
C GLY A 41 4.32 9.07 15.99
N VAL A 42 4.54 8.06 16.83
CA VAL A 42 5.87 7.67 17.31
C VAL A 42 6.15 6.21 16.98
N TRP A 43 7.15 5.97 16.17
CA TRP A 43 7.61 4.62 15.88
C TRP A 43 8.63 4.19 16.93
N LYS A 44 8.17 3.32 17.83
CA LYS A 44 8.97 2.85 18.97
C LYS A 44 10.00 1.80 18.51
N PRO A 45 11.19 1.75 19.15
CA PRO A 45 12.15 0.67 18.94
C PRO A 45 11.48 -0.70 19.12
N ARG A 46 11.88 -1.66 18.30
CA ARG A 46 11.35 -3.04 18.29
C ARG A 46 9.89 -3.18 17.85
N THR A 47 9.17 -2.11 17.53
CA THR A 47 7.85 -2.21 16.94
C THR A 47 7.98 -2.55 15.47
N THR A 48 7.40 -3.69 15.08
CA THR A 48 7.38 -4.18 13.70
C THR A 48 6.00 -3.93 13.10
N TYR A 49 5.95 -3.39 11.89
CA TYR A 49 4.75 -3.30 11.07
C TYR A 49 4.83 -4.36 9.98
N SER A 50 3.71 -5.01 9.70
CA SER A 50 3.63 -6.17 8.83
C SER A 50 2.58 -5.95 7.75
N PHE A 51 2.94 -6.28 6.52
CA PHE A 51 2.09 -6.14 5.34
C PHE A 51 1.98 -7.48 4.64
N ASP A 52 0.76 -7.95 4.39
CA ASP A 52 0.53 -9.18 3.67
C ASP A 52 0.77 -8.99 2.17
N LEU A 53 1.50 -9.92 1.57
CA LEU A 53 1.85 -9.91 0.15
C LEU A 53 1.59 -11.29 -0.46
N LEU A 54 0.68 -11.35 -1.42
CA LEU A 54 0.34 -12.58 -2.11
C LEU A 54 1.21 -12.77 -3.37
N PHE A 55 1.94 -13.88 -3.42
CA PHE A 55 2.62 -14.34 -4.63
C PHE A 55 1.79 -15.46 -5.28
N PRO A 56 1.11 -15.17 -6.41
CA PRO A 56 0.23 -16.13 -7.05
C PRO A 56 0.98 -17.28 -7.72
N ASP A 57 2.23 -17.07 -8.08
CA ASP A 57 3.13 -18.05 -8.65
C ASP A 57 4.60 -17.70 -8.41
N ARG A 58 5.51 -18.60 -8.80
CA ARG A 58 6.97 -18.43 -8.62
C ARG A 58 7.61 -17.44 -9.58
N THR A 59 6.92 -17.09 -10.65
CA THR A 59 7.43 -16.20 -11.70
C THR A 59 7.05 -14.75 -11.42
N THR A 60 6.05 -14.53 -10.58
CA THR A 60 5.60 -13.18 -10.22
C THR A 60 6.68 -12.47 -9.42
N THR A 61 7.02 -11.28 -9.88
CA THR A 61 8.02 -10.40 -9.28
C THR A 61 7.40 -9.04 -9.06
N PHE A 62 7.68 -8.45 -7.89
CA PHE A 62 7.22 -7.09 -7.57
C PHE A 62 8.40 -6.17 -7.34
N THR A 63 8.31 -4.93 -7.79
CA THR A 63 9.07 -3.85 -7.17
C THR A 63 8.49 -3.58 -5.79
N GLY A 64 9.31 -3.15 -4.85
CA GLY A 64 8.87 -2.81 -3.50
C GLY A 64 9.45 -1.48 -3.06
N GLU A 65 8.64 -0.68 -2.40
CA GLU A 65 9.03 0.60 -1.81
C GLU A 65 8.42 0.73 -0.42
N ILE A 66 9.22 1.19 0.54
CA ILE A 66 8.72 1.61 1.84
C ILE A 66 8.44 3.10 1.78
N VAL A 67 7.25 3.49 2.18
CA VAL A 67 6.79 4.88 2.17
C VAL A 67 6.66 5.37 3.61
N LEU A 68 7.41 6.41 3.97
CA LEU A 68 7.30 7.07 5.27
C LEU A 68 6.60 8.42 5.09
N ARG A 69 5.47 8.62 5.76
CA ARG A 69 4.82 9.92 5.89
C ARG A 69 5.26 10.55 7.19
N MET A 70 6.01 11.65 7.10
CA MET A 70 6.58 12.34 8.25
C MET A 70 5.92 13.70 8.43
N ASP A 71 5.60 14.05 9.66
CA ASP A 71 5.09 15.38 10.03
C ASP A 71 6.19 16.27 10.66
N SER A 72 5.83 17.50 11.01
CA SER A 72 6.76 18.50 11.52
C SER A 72 7.40 18.17 12.88
N ARG A 73 6.95 17.10 13.56
CA ARG A 73 7.51 16.64 14.85
C ARG A 73 8.79 15.82 14.68
N LEU A 74 9.18 15.53 13.44
CA LEU A 74 10.44 14.85 13.16
C LEU A 74 11.62 15.63 13.75
N ASP A 75 12.41 14.97 14.60
CA ASP A 75 13.44 15.56 15.45
C ASP A 75 14.86 15.10 15.12
N ARG A 76 15.04 14.28 14.07
CA ARG A 76 16.36 13.75 13.71
C ARG A 76 16.62 13.80 12.21
N PRO A 77 17.91 13.83 11.80
CA PRO A 77 18.27 13.94 10.39
C PRO A 77 18.17 12.63 9.61
N ARG A 78 18.21 11.47 10.29
CA ARG A 78 18.27 10.15 9.64
C ARG A 78 17.53 9.11 10.47
N ALA A 79 17.08 8.05 9.78
CA ALA A 79 16.61 6.83 10.42
C ALA A 79 17.04 5.61 9.60
N ARG A 80 17.20 4.46 10.28
CA ARG A 80 17.51 3.18 9.66
C ARG A 80 16.43 2.17 10.01
N MET A 81 16.11 1.32 9.05
CA MET A 81 15.13 0.26 9.23
C MET A 81 15.56 -1.01 8.52
N GLU A 82 15.07 -2.13 9.02
CA GLU A 82 15.21 -3.43 8.38
C GLU A 82 13.86 -3.81 7.78
N VAL A 83 13.90 -4.30 6.55
CA VAL A 83 12.76 -4.90 5.85
C VAL A 83 13.01 -6.38 5.71
N ARG A 84 12.02 -7.21 6.08
CA ARG A 84 12.11 -8.66 6.00
C ARG A 84 10.97 -9.22 5.18
N LEU A 85 11.27 -10.12 4.27
CA LEU A 85 10.25 -10.98 3.65
C LEU A 85 10.21 -12.29 4.42
N ARG A 86 9.04 -12.65 4.92
CA ARG A 86 8.81 -13.87 5.72
C ARG A 86 7.68 -14.72 5.15
N GLN A 87 7.81 -16.01 5.39
CA GLN A 87 6.70 -16.93 5.34
C GLN A 87 6.72 -17.77 6.62
N ASP A 88 5.64 -17.74 7.37
CA ASP A 88 5.55 -18.34 8.70
C ASP A 88 6.72 -17.93 9.61
N GLU A 89 7.51 -18.85 10.09
CA GLU A 89 8.68 -18.60 10.93
C GLU A 89 9.98 -18.34 10.13
N GLU A 90 9.96 -18.56 8.80
CA GLU A 90 11.14 -18.43 7.96
C GLU A 90 11.31 -17.01 7.45
N ILE A 91 12.52 -16.46 7.59
CA ILE A 91 12.91 -15.20 6.98
C ILE A 91 13.65 -15.50 5.69
N LEU A 92 13.03 -15.17 4.57
CA LEU A 92 13.56 -15.45 3.24
C LEU A 92 14.52 -14.38 2.75
N ARG A 93 14.34 -13.15 3.22
CA ARG A 93 15.13 -12.00 2.79
C ARG A 93 15.18 -10.93 3.86
N ARG A 94 16.33 -10.24 3.93
CA ARG A 94 16.53 -9.04 4.77
C ARG A 94 17.16 -7.95 3.93
N ASP A 95 16.64 -6.75 4.06
CA ASP A 95 17.20 -5.52 3.47
C ASP A 95 17.32 -4.47 4.57
N THR A 96 18.35 -3.65 4.49
CA THR A 96 18.51 -2.48 5.37
C THR A 96 18.31 -1.23 4.54
N LEU A 97 17.41 -0.36 4.98
CA LEU A 97 17.14 0.93 4.37
C LEU A 97 17.57 2.05 5.30
N GLN A 98 18.06 3.13 4.73
CA GLN A 98 18.35 4.38 5.43
C GLN A 98 17.63 5.52 4.73
N VAL A 99 17.00 6.37 5.51
CA VAL A 99 16.40 7.63 5.04
C VAL A 99 17.18 8.81 5.61
N ASP A 100 17.45 9.78 4.75
CA ASP A 100 18.05 11.07 5.12
C ASP A 100 16.96 12.15 5.02
N PHE A 101 16.43 12.54 6.16
CA PHE A 101 15.38 13.57 6.25
C PHE A 101 15.93 14.98 6.07
N ALA A 102 17.21 15.17 6.35
CA ALA A 102 17.83 16.49 6.29
C ALA A 102 17.99 16.99 4.86
N ALA A 103 18.15 16.08 3.90
CA ALA A 103 18.36 16.42 2.50
C ALA A 103 17.19 17.23 1.89
N THR A 104 15.96 17.06 2.42
CA THR A 104 14.73 17.70 1.90
C THR A 104 14.03 18.58 2.95
N ALA A 105 14.66 18.83 4.10
CA ALA A 105 14.03 19.55 5.21
C ALA A 105 13.51 20.95 4.83
N GLY A 106 14.21 21.67 3.92
CA GLY A 106 13.78 22.97 3.43
C GLY A 106 12.50 22.96 2.60
N ASP A 107 12.15 21.81 2.00
CA ASP A 107 11.02 21.69 1.07
C ASP A 107 9.70 21.43 1.79
N TRP A 108 9.71 20.65 2.87
CA TRP A 108 8.48 20.20 3.54
C TRP A 108 8.26 20.73 4.96
N LYS A 109 9.29 21.21 5.63
CA LYS A 109 9.15 21.88 6.95
C LYS A 109 8.61 23.31 6.84
N ARG A 110 7.86 23.60 5.79
CA ARG A 110 7.23 24.90 5.59
C ARG A 110 5.92 25.01 6.39
N PRO A 111 5.53 26.21 6.84
CA PRO A 111 4.21 26.43 7.43
C PRO A 111 3.11 25.96 6.47
N GLY A 112 2.17 25.13 6.98
CA GLY A 112 1.04 24.61 6.21
C GLY A 112 1.25 23.24 5.59
N ALA A 113 2.46 22.67 5.57
CA ALA A 113 2.68 21.28 5.18
C ALA A 113 2.22 20.35 6.31
N LEU A 114 1.29 19.45 6.02
CA LEU A 114 0.80 18.47 7.00
C LEU A 114 1.79 17.32 7.20
N TYR A 115 2.32 16.79 6.11
CA TYR A 115 3.35 15.75 6.10
C TYR A 115 4.11 15.75 4.77
N HIS A 116 5.22 15.03 4.76
CA HIS A 116 6.02 14.75 3.57
C HIS A 116 6.24 13.25 3.43
N GLU A 117 6.19 12.76 2.20
CA GLU A 117 6.47 11.36 1.90
C GLU A 117 7.93 11.17 1.51
N PHE A 118 8.55 10.18 2.16
CA PHE A 118 9.85 9.65 1.78
C PHE A 118 9.66 8.26 1.21
N VAL A 119 10.02 8.08 -0.05
CA VAL A 119 9.92 6.80 -0.76
C VAL A 119 11.28 6.13 -0.76
N LEU A 120 11.35 4.93 -0.23
CA LEU A 120 12.58 4.15 -0.07
C LEU A 120 12.46 2.85 -0.87
N PRO A 121 13.00 2.81 -2.10
CA PRO A 121 12.92 1.62 -2.93
C PRO A 121 13.78 0.49 -2.35
N LEU A 122 13.29 -0.73 -2.44
CA LEU A 122 14.08 -1.92 -2.17
C LEU A 122 15.10 -2.11 -3.30
N ALA A 123 16.34 -2.47 -2.93
CA ALA A 123 17.44 -2.58 -3.88
C ALA A 123 17.22 -3.67 -4.96
N ARG A 124 16.40 -4.66 -4.66
CA ARG A 124 16.09 -5.76 -5.57
C ARG A 124 14.60 -6.04 -5.56
N PRO A 125 14.02 -6.49 -6.68
CA PRO A 125 12.65 -6.92 -6.74
C PRO A 125 12.32 -8.01 -5.72
N LEU A 126 11.05 -8.07 -5.32
CA LEU A 126 10.53 -9.11 -4.43
C LEU A 126 10.13 -10.32 -5.27
N GLN A 127 10.69 -11.46 -4.92
CA GLN A 127 10.36 -12.77 -5.46
C GLN A 127 10.16 -13.75 -4.31
N ALA A 128 9.29 -14.72 -4.50
CA ALA A 128 9.08 -15.78 -3.53
C ALA A 128 9.46 -17.15 -4.15
N PRO A 129 10.08 -18.04 -3.35
CA PRO A 129 10.44 -19.38 -3.82
C PRO A 129 9.23 -20.29 -4.02
N TYR A 130 8.08 -19.93 -3.43
CA TYR A 130 6.83 -20.67 -3.52
C TYR A 130 5.65 -19.72 -3.74
N THR A 131 4.50 -20.27 -4.11
CA THR A 131 3.23 -19.57 -4.15
C THR A 131 2.67 -19.41 -2.73
N GLY A 132 1.92 -18.36 -2.48
CA GLY A 132 1.20 -18.18 -1.21
C GLY A 132 1.29 -16.80 -0.63
N LEU A 133 0.84 -16.70 0.62
CA LEU A 133 0.84 -15.47 1.38
C LEU A 133 2.16 -15.35 2.15
N PHE A 134 2.78 -14.19 1.99
CA PHE A 134 4.01 -13.78 2.66
C PHE A 134 3.74 -12.53 3.47
N SER A 135 4.60 -12.28 4.44
CA SER A 135 4.58 -11.06 5.22
C SER A 135 5.84 -10.24 4.95
N LEU A 136 5.66 -8.97 4.57
CA LEU A 136 6.74 -8.02 4.52
C LEU A 136 6.71 -7.20 5.80
N GLU A 137 7.73 -7.37 6.62
CA GLU A 137 7.89 -6.70 7.90
C GLU A 137 8.86 -5.53 7.80
N VAL A 138 8.50 -4.42 8.47
CA VAL A 138 9.38 -3.25 8.59
C VAL A 138 9.58 -2.95 10.07
N ARG A 139 10.84 -2.84 10.51
CA ARG A 139 11.17 -2.50 11.89
C ARG A 139 12.30 -1.47 11.97
N PRO A 140 12.32 -0.60 12.99
CA PRO A 140 13.43 0.31 13.18
C PRO A 140 14.69 -0.45 13.64
N LEU A 141 15.84 0.00 13.17
CA LEU A 141 17.14 -0.45 13.67
C LEU A 141 17.70 0.49 14.74
N ASP A 142 17.19 1.71 14.80
CA ASP A 142 17.59 2.67 15.80
C ASP A 142 16.97 2.34 17.17
N THR A 143 17.72 2.65 18.24
CA THR A 143 17.31 2.38 19.62
C THR A 143 16.47 3.49 20.23
N ILE A 144 16.36 4.62 19.55
CA ILE A 144 15.61 5.79 19.97
C ILE A 144 14.30 5.85 19.17
N PRO A 145 13.14 6.13 19.80
CA PRO A 145 11.89 6.29 19.07
C PRO A 145 11.98 7.37 17.99
N LEU A 146 11.36 7.12 16.84
CA LEU A 146 11.27 8.07 15.75
C LEU A 146 9.94 8.85 15.88
N SER A 147 10.01 10.14 16.16
CA SER A 147 8.85 11.02 16.27
C SER A 147 8.41 11.54 14.89
N GLY A 148 7.14 11.91 14.79
CA GLY A 148 6.59 12.53 13.58
C GLY A 148 6.26 11.53 12.48
N VAL A 149 6.12 10.24 12.78
CA VAL A 149 5.72 9.22 11.81
C VAL A 149 4.20 9.20 11.69
N ALA A 150 3.66 9.88 10.69
CA ALA A 150 2.22 9.89 10.42
C ALA A 150 1.73 8.55 9.86
N ALA A 151 2.54 7.92 9.00
CA ALA A 151 2.26 6.58 8.49
C ALA A 151 3.53 5.89 7.97
N ILE A 152 3.51 4.56 8.02
CA ILE A 152 4.49 3.68 7.38
C ILE A 152 3.72 2.86 6.35
N GLY A 153 4.19 2.85 5.12
CA GLY A 153 3.52 2.16 4.02
C GLY A 153 4.40 1.21 3.25
N LEU A 154 3.75 0.27 2.60
CA LEU A 154 4.31 -0.57 1.56
C LEU A 154 3.61 -0.25 0.24
N HIS A 155 4.38 0.04 -0.79
CA HIS A 155 3.95 0.06 -2.17
C HIS A 155 4.65 -1.05 -2.95
N THR A 156 3.89 -1.86 -3.66
CA THR A 156 4.43 -2.86 -4.58
C THR A 156 3.76 -2.75 -5.94
N ALA A 157 4.53 -2.96 -7.00
CA ALA A 157 4.03 -3.05 -8.36
C ALA A 157 4.58 -4.30 -9.04
N GLU A 158 3.70 -5.06 -9.70
CA GLU A 158 4.08 -6.25 -10.43
C GLU A 158 4.94 -5.90 -11.64
N LEU A 159 6.12 -6.53 -11.74
CA LEU A 159 6.95 -6.46 -12.92
C LEU A 159 6.40 -7.44 -13.95
N ARG A 160 5.94 -6.92 -15.09
CA ARG A 160 5.61 -7.75 -16.24
C ARG A 160 6.90 -8.15 -16.93
N GLY A 161 7.09 -9.46 -17.12
CA GLY A 161 8.12 -9.94 -18.03
C GLY A 161 7.79 -9.45 -19.45
N GLU A 162 8.75 -8.82 -20.09
CA GLU A 162 8.70 -8.55 -21.53
C GLU A 162 8.79 -9.85 -22.32
#